data_65654de0d9df9a07faa7e2817e0ac7c2
#
_entry.id   65654de0d9df9a07faa7e2817e0ac7c2
#
_cell.length_a   1.000
_cell.length_b   1.000
_cell.length_c   1.000
_cell.angle_alpha   90.00
_cell.angle_beta   90.00
_cell.angle_gamma   90.00
#
_symmetry.space_group_name_H-M   'P 1'
#
loop_
_entity.id
_entity.type
_entity.pdbx_description
1 polymer ?
#
loop_
_entity_poly.entity_id
_entity_poly.type
_entity_poly.pdbx_seq_one_letter_code
_entity_poly.pdbx_strand_id
1 'polypeptide(L)'
;MLIGYVSDERYVAVPEVLCEFIGADGASHEVRSRASGAIYADLAPGEYATVLYKPGYGSKRVALSLPLEEPYHFRLLSDCLLGYMWPKWIQSGERSEFRVHAVEAYKLELWRYGWEKERVRPIGWYDEHGPRATMQVSPDGDYTQTGIRWNSQGYTSPTHKQYIEAPARSGLYYLHAKGESGAFFSFPWIVAPKEPSAAVAVLAANINWNAYNNFGGRSNYIHADGFVPTPTVNARYELKRYTDKRHLLFSEPDYPPLSFDRPEPLNFIPENDHITDPIEGRSACHVAPAEWRTVGWLEREGYAYDLYAETQLDSGVLELDQYKVLIISAHPEYWSAKMYYRLKEWVFERGGKLMYLGGNGLNCEVEFLDEYTMKVKNGDQGGGFSHLQKIGKESRFDLCHESEAKLLGVTCSETGIMTGAPYRALKADHWVFAGTGLKDGDIFGENCLHMRCPGGASGHETDKMTVSSPAGCELLAKGLNPDDGGAEIVYHCTDSGGEVFAVGSISYPSALPVDDAISRITANVLNRFLG
;
A
#
# COMPACT_ATOMS: atom_id res chain seq x y z
N MET A 1 -12.43 -3.48 -38.97
CA MET A 1 -13.09 -3.67 -37.67
C MET A 1 -12.22 -3.11 -36.53
N LEU A 2 -12.80 -2.85 -35.39
CA LEU A 2 -12.02 -2.55 -34.17
C LEU A 2 -11.45 -3.87 -33.63
N ILE A 3 -10.12 -3.94 -33.51
CA ILE A 3 -9.42 -5.12 -32.96
C ILE A 3 -9.22 -4.96 -31.46
N GLY A 4 -8.85 -3.76 -31.00
CA GLY A 4 -8.59 -3.56 -29.58
C GLY A 4 -8.05 -2.18 -29.26
N TYR A 5 -7.53 -2.03 -28.06
CA TYR A 5 -6.93 -0.81 -27.55
C TYR A 5 -5.54 -1.08 -26.97
N VAL A 6 -4.59 -0.18 -27.20
CA VAL A 6 -3.24 -0.23 -26.61
C VAL A 6 -3.15 0.79 -25.49
N SER A 7 -2.64 0.36 -24.34
CA SER A 7 -2.35 1.24 -23.21
C SER A 7 -1.02 0.88 -22.55
N ASP A 8 -0.51 1.80 -21.71
CA ASP A 8 0.63 1.54 -20.82
C ASP A 8 0.19 0.81 -19.54
N GLU A 9 1.14 0.63 -18.62
CA GLU A 9 0.95 -0.01 -17.32
C GLU A 9 -0.02 0.75 -16.38
N ARG A 10 -0.38 1.98 -16.71
CA ARG A 10 -1.32 2.83 -15.97
C ARG A 10 -2.69 2.93 -16.62
N TYR A 11 -2.92 2.15 -17.69
CA TYR A 11 -4.12 2.23 -18.52
C TYR A 11 -4.27 3.56 -19.26
N VAL A 12 -3.15 4.22 -19.58
CA VAL A 12 -3.13 5.40 -20.45
C VAL A 12 -2.95 4.95 -21.89
N ALA A 13 -3.78 5.47 -22.81
CA ALA A 13 -3.72 5.14 -24.24
C ALA A 13 -2.34 5.44 -24.83
N VAL A 14 -1.79 4.48 -25.60
CA VAL A 14 -0.53 4.65 -26.30
C VAL A 14 -0.82 4.80 -27.81
N PRO A 15 -0.69 6.01 -28.38
CA PRO A 15 -0.88 6.24 -29.80
C PRO A 15 0.33 5.78 -30.61
N GLU A 16 0.16 5.64 -31.93
CA GLU A 16 1.23 5.35 -32.91
C GLU A 16 2.03 4.07 -32.62
N VAL A 17 1.41 3.09 -31.95
CA VAL A 17 1.98 1.75 -31.80
C VAL A 17 1.85 1.04 -33.14
N LEU A 18 2.94 0.55 -33.71
CA LEU A 18 2.94 -0.35 -34.86
C LEU A 18 2.37 -1.70 -34.42
N CYS A 19 1.31 -2.14 -35.07
CA CYS A 19 0.68 -3.43 -34.85
C CYS A 19 0.77 -4.22 -36.17
N GLU A 20 1.51 -5.32 -36.13
CA GLU A 20 1.68 -6.24 -37.27
C GLU A 20 0.86 -7.49 -36.99
N PHE A 21 -0.05 -7.83 -37.89
CA PHE A 21 -0.87 -9.05 -37.84
C PHE A 21 -0.34 -10.04 -38.89
N ILE A 22 0.19 -11.15 -38.43
CA ILE A 22 0.79 -12.20 -39.26
C ILE A 22 -0.17 -13.37 -39.31
N GLY A 23 -0.76 -13.61 -40.47
CA GLY A 23 -1.66 -14.75 -40.71
C GLY A 23 -0.94 -16.08 -40.78
N ALA A 24 -1.68 -17.19 -40.73
CA ALA A 24 -1.14 -18.55 -40.83
C ALA A 24 -0.43 -18.82 -42.17
N ASP A 25 -0.78 -18.09 -43.20
CA ASP A 25 -0.15 -18.14 -44.53
C ASP A 25 1.16 -17.31 -44.62
N GLY A 26 1.53 -16.64 -43.52
CA GLY A 26 2.68 -15.76 -43.43
C GLY A 26 2.45 -14.34 -44.04
N ALA A 27 1.22 -14.03 -44.50
CA ALA A 27 0.89 -12.67 -44.93
C ALA A 27 0.85 -11.75 -43.72
N SER A 28 1.43 -10.54 -43.86
CA SER A 28 1.50 -9.54 -42.80
C SER A 28 0.64 -8.32 -43.15
N HIS A 29 -0.06 -7.79 -42.18
CA HIS A 29 -0.86 -6.57 -42.29
C HIS A 29 -0.50 -5.62 -41.16
N GLU A 30 0.00 -4.43 -41.51
CA GLU A 30 0.46 -3.42 -40.58
C GLU A 30 -0.55 -2.29 -40.41
N VAL A 31 -0.80 -1.90 -39.17
CA VAL A 31 -1.59 -0.72 -38.81
C VAL A 31 -0.96 0.00 -37.60
N ARG A 32 -1.43 1.23 -37.36
CA ARG A 32 -1.00 1.99 -36.17
C ARG A 32 -2.18 2.30 -35.25
N SER A 33 -1.94 2.26 -33.96
CA SER A 33 -2.94 2.68 -32.97
C SER A 33 -3.23 4.18 -33.11
N ARG A 34 -4.48 4.56 -32.90
CA ARG A 34 -4.95 5.95 -32.91
C ARG A 34 -4.63 6.66 -31.56
N ALA A 35 -4.94 7.95 -31.49
CA ALA A 35 -4.76 8.76 -30.28
C ALA A 35 -5.46 8.16 -29.02
N SER A 36 -6.56 7.45 -29.22
CA SER A 36 -7.29 6.73 -28.16
C SER A 36 -6.69 5.35 -27.80
N GLY A 37 -5.58 4.98 -28.44
CA GLY A 37 -5.04 3.62 -28.37
C GLY A 37 -5.77 2.62 -29.27
N ALA A 38 -6.88 3.00 -29.90
CA ALA A 38 -7.69 2.09 -30.73
C ALA A 38 -6.93 1.59 -31.96
N ILE A 39 -7.04 0.29 -32.22
CA ILE A 39 -6.49 -0.41 -33.38
C ILE A 39 -7.63 -0.82 -34.29
N TYR A 40 -7.62 -0.34 -35.51
CA TYR A 40 -8.56 -0.76 -36.55
C TYR A 40 -7.80 -1.46 -37.69
N ALA A 41 -8.24 -2.64 -38.04
CA ALA A 41 -7.69 -3.39 -39.16
C ALA A 41 -8.83 -4.06 -39.96
N ASP A 42 -8.58 -4.23 -41.25
CA ASP A 42 -9.49 -4.99 -42.14
C ASP A 42 -8.85 -6.35 -42.40
N LEU A 43 -9.20 -7.31 -41.50
CA LEU A 43 -8.63 -8.66 -41.47
C LEU A 43 -9.73 -9.69 -41.70
N ALA A 44 -9.43 -10.75 -42.40
CA ALA A 44 -10.31 -11.89 -42.53
C ALA A 44 -10.41 -12.69 -41.20
N PRO A 45 -11.50 -13.43 -40.98
CA PRO A 45 -11.55 -14.37 -39.86
C PRO A 45 -10.39 -15.38 -39.93
N GLY A 46 -9.76 -15.65 -38.81
CA GLY A 46 -8.62 -16.58 -38.72
C GLY A 46 -7.69 -16.32 -37.55
N GLU A 47 -6.63 -17.11 -37.48
CA GLU A 47 -5.61 -17.00 -36.44
C GLU A 47 -4.49 -16.05 -36.87
N TYR A 48 -4.09 -15.14 -35.98
CA TYR A 48 -3.05 -14.16 -36.22
C TYR A 48 -2.04 -14.15 -35.07
N ALA A 49 -0.76 -14.10 -35.41
CA ALA A 49 0.27 -13.67 -34.51
C ALA A 49 0.37 -12.14 -34.59
N THR A 50 0.00 -11.44 -33.53
CA THR A 50 0.00 -9.98 -33.48
C THR A 50 1.23 -9.50 -32.74
N VAL A 51 2.05 -8.66 -33.40
CA VAL A 51 3.25 -8.05 -32.80
C VAL A 51 3.03 -6.56 -32.65
N LEU A 52 3.26 -6.05 -31.44
CA LEU A 52 3.17 -4.63 -31.14
C LEU A 52 4.56 -4.08 -30.84
N TYR A 53 4.85 -2.91 -31.40
CA TYR A 53 6.11 -2.23 -31.19
C TYR A 53 5.92 -0.70 -31.19
N LYS A 54 6.59 -0.06 -30.24
CA LYS A 54 6.75 1.40 -30.19
C LYS A 54 8.06 1.75 -29.48
N PRO A 55 8.87 2.71 -30.00
CA PRO A 55 10.01 3.24 -29.27
C PRO A 55 9.57 3.78 -27.89
N GLY A 56 10.35 3.49 -26.85
CA GLY A 56 10.01 3.88 -25.48
C GLY A 56 9.14 2.86 -24.73
N TYR A 57 8.82 1.72 -25.37
CA TYR A 57 8.03 0.64 -24.77
C TYR A 57 8.60 -0.74 -25.11
N GLY A 58 8.32 -1.71 -24.24
CA GLY A 58 8.56 -3.12 -24.54
C GLY A 58 7.70 -3.59 -25.70
N SER A 59 8.26 -4.46 -26.57
CA SER A 59 7.48 -5.13 -27.61
C SER A 59 6.61 -6.22 -27.01
N LYS A 60 5.48 -6.52 -27.66
CA LYS A 60 4.56 -7.58 -27.24
C LYS A 60 4.15 -8.43 -28.42
N ARG A 61 4.02 -9.74 -28.17
CA ARG A 61 3.48 -10.69 -29.13
C ARG A 61 2.27 -11.40 -28.51
N VAL A 62 1.16 -11.41 -29.25
CA VAL A 62 -0.13 -11.99 -28.81
C VAL A 62 -0.71 -12.81 -29.95
N ALA A 63 -1.23 -14.00 -29.63
CA ALA A 63 -2.04 -14.78 -30.58
C ALA A 63 -3.50 -14.31 -30.48
N LEU A 64 -4.12 -14.01 -31.61
CA LEU A 64 -5.52 -13.61 -31.70
C LEU A 64 -6.27 -14.51 -32.67
N SER A 65 -7.49 -14.90 -32.30
CA SER A 65 -8.45 -15.56 -33.17
C SER A 65 -9.55 -14.57 -33.55
N LEU A 66 -9.69 -14.24 -34.81
CA LEU A 66 -10.69 -13.28 -35.31
C LEU A 66 -11.92 -13.99 -35.89
N PRO A 67 -13.14 -13.46 -35.73
CA PRO A 67 -13.47 -12.21 -35.04
C PRO A 67 -13.41 -12.34 -33.52
N LEU A 68 -13.09 -11.25 -32.83
CA LEU A 68 -13.17 -11.14 -31.37
C LEU A 68 -14.62 -10.79 -30.96
N GLU A 69 -15.07 -11.34 -29.83
CA GLU A 69 -16.37 -10.96 -29.23
C GLU A 69 -16.31 -9.55 -28.64
N GLU A 70 -15.16 -9.21 -28.00
CA GLU A 70 -14.88 -7.89 -27.45
C GLU A 70 -13.51 -7.37 -27.89
N PRO A 71 -13.29 -6.05 -27.93
CA PRO A 71 -11.99 -5.48 -28.28
C PRO A 71 -10.90 -5.95 -27.31
N TYR A 72 -9.76 -6.39 -27.85
CA TYR A 72 -8.63 -6.85 -27.05
C TYR A 72 -7.90 -5.68 -26.35
N HIS A 73 -7.47 -5.89 -25.12
CA HIS A 73 -6.71 -4.90 -24.34
C HIS A 73 -5.21 -5.22 -24.36
N PHE A 74 -4.50 -4.62 -25.28
CA PHE A 74 -3.04 -4.73 -25.34
C PHE A 74 -2.40 -3.84 -24.27
N ARG A 75 -1.40 -4.36 -23.58
CA ARG A 75 -0.60 -3.62 -22.61
C ARG A 75 0.85 -3.60 -23.04
N LEU A 76 1.44 -2.42 -23.06
CA LEU A 76 2.87 -2.23 -23.23
C LEU A 76 3.44 -1.64 -21.95
N LEU A 77 4.58 -2.15 -21.52
CA LEU A 77 5.32 -1.60 -20.41
C LEU A 77 6.27 -0.52 -20.92
N SER A 78 6.20 0.67 -20.34
CA SER A 78 7.12 1.77 -20.70
C SER A 78 8.57 1.40 -20.38
N ASP A 79 9.50 1.95 -21.16
CA ASP A 79 10.93 1.80 -20.91
C ASP A 79 11.28 2.58 -19.64
N CYS A 80 11.40 1.86 -18.54
CA CYS A 80 11.70 2.41 -17.23
C CYS A 80 12.52 1.39 -16.41
N LEU A 81 13.00 1.81 -15.29
CA LEU A 81 13.57 0.92 -14.28
C LEU A 81 12.54 0.76 -13.17
N LEU A 82 12.08 -0.46 -12.94
CA LEU A 82 11.19 -0.79 -11.83
C LEU A 82 11.38 -2.25 -11.41
N GLY A 83 10.86 -2.60 -10.22
CA GLY A 83 10.95 -3.99 -9.76
C GLY A 83 10.13 -4.24 -8.50
N TYR A 84 10.13 -5.48 -8.08
CA TYR A 84 9.54 -5.94 -6.82
C TYR A 84 10.12 -7.28 -6.41
N MET A 85 9.99 -7.61 -5.11
CA MET A 85 10.33 -8.94 -4.58
C MET A 85 9.13 -9.88 -4.70
N TRP A 86 9.42 -11.18 -4.89
CA TRP A 86 8.38 -12.18 -4.93
C TRP A 86 8.76 -13.46 -4.17
N PRO A 87 8.11 -13.81 -3.04
CA PRO A 87 7.11 -13.00 -2.34
C PRO A 87 7.67 -11.67 -1.80
N LYS A 88 6.76 -10.68 -1.56
CA LYS A 88 7.11 -9.35 -1.03
C LYS A 88 7.35 -9.34 0.48
N TRP A 89 6.90 -10.39 1.16
CA TRP A 89 7.09 -10.65 2.58
C TRP A 89 7.53 -12.09 2.79
N ILE A 90 8.39 -12.29 3.76
CA ILE A 90 9.05 -13.58 3.97
C ILE A 90 9.63 -13.65 5.39
N GLN A 91 10.00 -14.83 5.86
CA GLN A 91 10.77 -14.97 7.09
C GLN A 91 12.28 -14.96 6.81
N SER A 92 13.06 -14.58 7.82
CA SER A 92 14.52 -14.59 7.75
C SER A 92 15.05 -15.98 7.39
N GLY A 93 16.02 -16.02 6.47
CA GLY A 93 16.62 -17.25 5.94
C GLY A 93 15.86 -17.91 4.79
N GLU A 94 14.63 -17.49 4.51
CA GLU A 94 13.91 -17.89 3.30
C GLU A 94 14.40 -17.13 2.07
N ARG A 95 13.85 -17.42 0.88
CA ARG A 95 14.33 -16.86 -0.39
C ARG A 95 13.18 -16.25 -1.19
N SER A 96 13.35 -15.01 -1.65
CA SER A 96 12.47 -14.37 -2.63
C SER A 96 13.18 -14.15 -3.96
N GLU A 97 12.42 -14.24 -5.04
CA GLU A 97 12.84 -13.82 -6.37
C GLU A 97 12.78 -12.29 -6.45
N PHE A 98 13.80 -11.64 -7.00
CA PHE A 98 13.64 -10.25 -7.45
C PHE A 98 13.25 -10.23 -8.92
N ARG A 99 12.29 -9.38 -9.24
CA ARG A 99 11.76 -9.18 -10.58
C ARG A 99 11.97 -7.74 -10.97
N VAL A 100 12.86 -7.51 -11.93
CA VAL A 100 13.26 -6.16 -12.37
C VAL A 100 12.96 -6.01 -13.84
N HIS A 101 12.33 -4.90 -14.20
CA HIS A 101 12.19 -4.42 -15.56
C HIS A 101 13.23 -3.33 -15.79
N ALA A 102 14.10 -3.52 -16.76
CA ALA A 102 15.13 -2.57 -17.12
C ALA A 102 15.40 -2.65 -18.62
N VAL A 103 15.74 -1.53 -19.24
CA VAL A 103 16.11 -1.42 -20.66
C VAL A 103 17.61 -1.25 -20.85
N GLU A 104 18.34 -1.17 -19.77
CA GLU A 104 19.78 -1.04 -19.70
C GLU A 104 20.33 -1.93 -18.58
N ALA A 105 21.64 -2.10 -18.55
CA ALA A 105 22.31 -2.77 -17.45
C ALA A 105 22.05 -2.02 -16.12
N TYR A 106 21.88 -2.76 -15.05
CA TYR A 106 21.59 -2.19 -13.74
C TYR A 106 22.36 -2.91 -12.63
N LYS A 107 22.64 -2.17 -11.57
CA LYS A 107 23.18 -2.66 -10.31
C LYS A 107 22.03 -2.83 -9.32
N LEU A 108 22.06 -3.93 -8.56
CA LEU A 108 21.10 -4.20 -7.50
C LEU A 108 21.80 -4.30 -6.16
N GLU A 109 21.29 -3.60 -5.16
CA GLU A 109 21.79 -3.58 -3.79
C GLU A 109 20.66 -3.79 -2.80
N LEU A 110 20.94 -4.49 -1.69
CA LEU A 110 20.02 -4.66 -0.58
C LEU A 110 20.32 -3.64 0.50
N TRP A 111 19.30 -2.88 0.90
CA TRP A 111 19.34 -1.87 1.94
C TRP A 111 18.33 -2.18 3.03
N ARG A 112 18.61 -1.80 4.26
CA ARG A 112 17.69 -1.86 5.38
C ARG A 112 17.34 -0.42 5.80
N TYR A 113 16.05 -0.18 6.01
CA TYR A 113 15.52 1.12 6.36
C TYR A 113 15.12 1.14 7.84
N GLY A 114 15.95 1.76 8.66
CA GLY A 114 15.77 2.08 10.06
C GLY A 114 15.83 3.60 10.27
N TRP A 115 16.42 4.06 11.38
CA TRP A 115 16.71 5.48 11.55
C TRP A 115 17.66 5.98 10.47
N GLU A 116 18.69 5.19 10.18
CA GLU A 116 19.55 5.38 9.02
C GLU A 116 19.27 4.30 7.98
N LYS A 117 19.46 4.64 6.71
CA LYS A 117 19.49 3.65 5.64
C LYS A 117 20.82 2.92 5.66
N GLU A 118 20.78 1.62 5.90
CA GLU A 118 21.96 0.75 5.99
C GLU A 118 22.10 -0.07 4.70
N ARG A 119 23.23 0.05 4.01
CA ARG A 119 23.56 -0.84 2.91
C ARG A 119 23.98 -2.20 3.46
N VAL A 120 23.14 -3.20 3.29
CA VAL A 120 23.39 -4.56 3.80
C VAL A 120 24.42 -5.27 2.94
N ARG A 121 24.21 -5.30 1.62
CA ARG A 121 25.14 -5.93 0.67
C ARG A 121 24.82 -5.55 -0.79
N PRO A 122 25.82 -5.59 -1.70
CA PRO A 122 25.56 -5.66 -3.13
C PRO A 122 24.94 -7.03 -3.47
N ILE A 123 24.01 -7.05 -4.40
CA ILE A 123 23.42 -8.29 -4.93
C ILE A 123 24.11 -8.67 -6.23
N GLY A 124 24.21 -7.74 -7.19
CA GLY A 124 24.90 -7.99 -8.44
C GLY A 124 24.78 -6.85 -9.43
N TRP A 125 25.43 -7.07 -10.56
CA TRP A 125 25.33 -6.27 -11.77
C TRP A 125 24.72 -7.15 -12.85
N TYR A 126 23.69 -6.64 -13.53
CA TYR A 126 22.89 -7.39 -14.49
C TYR A 126 22.93 -6.67 -15.83
N ASP A 127 23.73 -7.17 -16.74
CA ASP A 127 23.94 -6.66 -18.09
C ASP A 127 23.74 -7.75 -19.17
N GLU A 128 23.21 -8.89 -18.77
CA GLU A 128 23.08 -10.06 -19.60
C GLU A 128 22.23 -9.78 -20.85
N HIS A 129 22.78 -10.17 -22.00
CA HIS A 129 22.06 -10.23 -23.27
C HIS A 129 21.61 -8.90 -23.88
N GLY A 130 22.06 -7.75 -23.34
CA GLY A 130 21.78 -6.43 -23.88
C GLY A 130 20.41 -5.84 -23.47
N PRO A 131 20.07 -4.68 -24.04
CA PRO A 131 18.82 -3.98 -23.71
C PRO A 131 17.60 -4.89 -23.88
N ARG A 132 16.64 -4.80 -22.96
CA ARG A 132 15.38 -5.56 -22.92
C ARG A 132 15.52 -7.07 -22.63
N ALA A 133 16.67 -7.67 -22.72
CA ALA A 133 16.86 -9.05 -22.29
C ALA A 133 16.91 -9.20 -20.77
N THR A 134 17.15 -8.10 -20.07
CA THR A 134 17.08 -8.01 -18.60
C THR A 134 15.67 -7.83 -18.05
N MET A 135 14.67 -7.66 -18.91
CA MET A 135 13.28 -7.44 -18.53
C MET A 135 12.66 -8.73 -17.96
N GLN A 136 12.40 -8.74 -16.67
CA GLN A 136 11.74 -9.84 -15.97
C GLN A 136 10.25 -9.56 -15.69
N VAL A 137 9.86 -8.30 -15.67
CA VAL A 137 8.45 -7.89 -15.54
C VAL A 137 7.90 -7.64 -16.94
N SER A 138 6.90 -8.40 -17.34
CA SER A 138 6.22 -8.19 -18.61
C SER A 138 4.72 -8.07 -18.40
N PRO A 139 4.06 -7.12 -19.07
CA PRO A 139 2.61 -7.04 -19.02
C PRO A 139 2.04 -8.28 -19.68
N ASP A 140 1.13 -8.92 -18.96
CA ASP A 140 0.44 -10.09 -19.44
C ASP A 140 -0.98 -9.72 -19.84
N GLY A 141 -1.42 -10.21 -20.99
CA GLY A 141 -2.78 -10.22 -21.47
C GLY A 141 -3.68 -9.09 -20.98
N ASP A 142 -4.81 -9.48 -20.55
CA ASP A 142 -5.82 -8.60 -20.00
C ASP A 142 -5.84 -8.60 -18.49
N TYR A 143 -4.85 -8.02 -17.87
CA TYR A 143 -4.81 -7.89 -16.42
C TYR A 143 -5.82 -6.86 -15.89
N THR A 144 -6.44 -6.05 -16.73
CA THR A 144 -7.52 -5.16 -16.30
C THR A 144 -8.79 -5.91 -16.01
N GLN A 145 -9.07 -7.00 -16.69
CA GLN A 145 -10.22 -7.87 -16.41
C GLN A 145 -9.90 -8.89 -15.34
N THR A 146 -8.74 -9.51 -15.41
CA THR A 146 -8.32 -10.49 -14.40
C THR A 146 -7.60 -9.84 -13.24
N GLY A 147 -6.88 -8.76 -13.48
CA GLY A 147 -6.13 -7.96 -12.49
C GLY A 147 -5.16 -8.73 -11.63
N ILE A 148 -4.97 -10.00 -11.91
CA ILE A 148 -4.54 -10.94 -10.89
C ILE A 148 -3.04 -11.24 -10.98
N ARG A 149 -2.47 -11.42 -12.16
CA ARG A 149 -1.08 -11.87 -12.28
C ARG A 149 -0.35 -11.09 -13.36
N TRP A 150 0.24 -10.00 -12.95
CA TRP A 150 0.90 -9.10 -13.88
C TRP A 150 2.11 -9.70 -14.59
N ASN A 151 2.75 -10.66 -13.97
CA ASN A 151 3.94 -11.34 -14.50
C ASN A 151 3.71 -12.84 -14.73
N SER A 152 2.48 -13.26 -15.05
CA SER A 152 2.16 -14.68 -15.19
C SER A 152 2.90 -15.35 -16.35
N GLN A 153 3.27 -14.56 -17.37
CA GLN A 153 4.05 -15.00 -18.53
C GLN A 153 5.50 -14.50 -18.55
N GLY A 154 5.99 -13.98 -17.42
CA GLY A 154 7.39 -13.60 -17.27
C GLY A 154 8.34 -14.74 -17.60
N TYR A 155 9.61 -14.59 -17.31
CA TYR A 155 10.58 -15.64 -17.57
C TYR A 155 10.15 -16.99 -16.95
N THR A 156 9.77 -17.94 -17.78
CA THR A 156 9.38 -19.27 -17.34
C THR A 156 10.58 -20.19 -17.12
N SER A 157 11.75 -19.83 -17.68
CA SER A 157 12.98 -20.60 -17.51
C SER A 157 13.53 -20.46 -16.08
N PRO A 158 13.75 -21.55 -15.37
CA PRO A 158 14.33 -21.51 -14.03
C PRO A 158 15.75 -20.93 -13.99
N THR A 159 16.45 -20.90 -15.12
CA THR A 159 17.81 -20.33 -15.24
C THR A 159 17.83 -18.82 -15.26
N HIS A 160 16.70 -18.16 -15.53
CA HIS A 160 16.56 -16.71 -15.53
C HIS A 160 15.96 -16.16 -14.23
N LYS A 161 15.54 -17.01 -13.30
CA LYS A 161 15.05 -16.61 -12.00
C LYS A 161 16.19 -16.31 -11.06
N GLN A 162 16.16 -15.15 -10.46
CA GLN A 162 17.19 -14.66 -9.53
C GLN A 162 16.62 -14.56 -8.12
N TYR A 163 17.24 -15.23 -7.16
CA TYR A 163 16.78 -15.30 -5.79
C TYR A 163 17.76 -14.65 -4.82
N ILE A 164 17.20 -14.02 -3.79
CA ILE A 164 17.96 -13.51 -2.64
C ILE A 164 17.46 -14.20 -1.38
N GLU A 165 18.40 -14.61 -0.53
CA GLU A 165 18.09 -15.07 0.82
C GLU A 165 17.85 -13.89 1.74
N ALA A 166 16.78 -13.96 2.56
CA ALA A 166 16.43 -12.94 3.51
C ALA A 166 17.47 -12.82 4.63
N PRO A 167 17.84 -11.60 5.03
CA PRO A 167 18.72 -11.36 6.17
C PRO A 167 18.19 -11.98 7.47
N ALA A 168 19.07 -12.25 8.40
CA ALA A 168 18.71 -12.79 9.71
C ALA A 168 17.92 -11.82 10.58
N ARG A 169 18.20 -10.50 10.45
CA ARG A 169 17.51 -9.44 11.21
C ARG A 169 16.18 -9.11 10.55
N SER A 170 15.10 -9.10 11.34
CA SER A 170 13.80 -8.61 10.91
C SER A 170 13.83 -7.11 10.58
N GLY A 171 12.97 -6.65 9.64
CA GLY A 171 12.84 -5.25 9.34
C GLY A 171 12.32 -4.93 7.95
N LEU A 172 12.25 -3.64 7.66
CA LEU A 172 11.88 -3.08 6.36
C LEU A 172 13.14 -2.97 5.50
N TYR A 173 13.21 -3.80 4.47
CA TYR A 173 14.29 -3.78 3.49
C TYR A 173 13.81 -3.15 2.19
N TYR A 174 14.77 -2.61 1.46
CA TYR A 174 14.58 -2.10 0.11
C TYR A 174 15.66 -2.62 -0.82
N LEU A 175 15.27 -3.01 -2.03
CA LEU A 175 16.20 -3.21 -3.12
C LEU A 175 16.36 -1.88 -3.85
N HIS A 176 17.62 -1.49 -4.07
CA HIS A 176 17.98 -0.34 -4.89
C HIS A 176 18.46 -0.85 -6.24
N ALA A 177 17.69 -0.60 -7.29
CA ALA A 177 18.10 -0.82 -8.66
C ALA A 177 18.59 0.50 -9.26
N LYS A 178 19.79 0.49 -9.84
CA LYS A 178 20.42 1.69 -10.45
C LYS A 178 20.99 1.34 -11.81
N GLY A 179 20.46 1.97 -12.86
CA GLY A 179 20.88 1.80 -14.23
C GLY A 179 22.17 2.61 -14.56
N GLU A 180 22.79 2.28 -15.68
CA GLU A 180 23.98 2.98 -16.20
C GLU A 180 23.72 4.46 -16.50
N SER A 181 22.53 4.79 -16.99
CA SER A 181 22.11 6.18 -17.26
C SER A 181 21.92 7.02 -15.99
N GLY A 182 21.94 6.40 -14.81
CA GLY A 182 21.59 7.00 -13.53
C GLY A 182 20.11 6.84 -13.16
N ALA A 183 19.30 6.14 -13.96
CA ALA A 183 17.96 5.75 -13.57
C ALA A 183 17.99 4.98 -12.23
N PHE A 184 17.06 5.31 -11.34
CA PHE A 184 17.00 4.71 -10.00
C PHE A 184 15.57 4.28 -9.67
N PHE A 185 15.44 3.10 -9.05
CA PHE A 185 14.19 2.64 -8.47
C PHE A 185 14.43 1.84 -7.20
N SER A 186 13.66 2.13 -6.15
CA SER A 186 13.68 1.37 -4.90
C SER A 186 12.34 0.68 -4.68
N PHE A 187 12.37 -0.53 -4.14
CA PHE A 187 11.16 -1.29 -3.85
C PHE A 187 11.28 -2.11 -2.56
N PRO A 188 10.19 -2.17 -1.74
CA PRO A 188 10.23 -2.73 -0.41
C PRO A 188 10.25 -4.26 -0.41
N TRP A 189 10.79 -4.80 0.68
CA TRP A 189 10.77 -6.20 1.03
C TRP A 189 10.64 -6.35 2.55
N ILE A 190 9.57 -6.97 3.02
CA ILE A 190 9.32 -7.19 4.44
C ILE A 190 9.97 -8.50 4.85
N VAL A 191 10.87 -8.44 5.82
CA VAL A 191 11.51 -9.63 6.40
C VAL A 191 11.07 -9.78 7.84
N ALA A 192 10.21 -10.77 8.09
CA ALA A 192 9.81 -11.17 9.43
C ALA A 192 10.88 -12.04 10.10
N PRO A 193 10.96 -12.10 11.42
CA PRO A 193 11.88 -12.99 12.10
C PRO A 193 11.43 -14.45 11.89
N LYS A 194 12.38 -15.38 11.94
CA LYS A 194 12.06 -16.81 12.00
C LYS A 194 11.56 -17.21 13.38
N GLU A 195 12.15 -16.60 14.41
CA GLU A 195 11.77 -16.71 15.81
C GLU A 195 11.70 -15.31 16.38
N PRO A 196 10.75 -14.98 17.27
CA PRO A 196 10.67 -13.67 17.88
C PRO A 196 11.99 -13.24 18.52
N SER A 197 12.41 -12.02 18.25
CA SER A 197 13.66 -11.45 18.75
C SER A 197 13.46 -10.21 19.63
N ALA A 198 12.23 -9.71 19.70
CA ALA A 198 11.85 -8.51 20.43
C ALA A 198 10.54 -8.72 21.20
N ALA A 199 10.23 -7.81 22.13
CA ALA A 199 8.93 -7.80 22.83
C ALA A 199 7.85 -7.02 22.05
N VAL A 200 8.23 -6.31 21.01
CA VAL A 200 7.38 -5.47 20.16
C VAL A 200 7.29 -6.08 18.78
N ALA A 201 6.07 -6.32 18.32
CA ALA A 201 5.78 -6.58 16.90
C ALA A 201 5.26 -5.30 16.24
N VAL A 202 5.66 -5.07 15.00
CA VAL A 202 5.16 -3.97 14.15
C VAL A 202 4.56 -4.57 12.90
N LEU A 203 3.39 -4.08 12.48
CA LEU A 203 2.79 -4.47 11.21
C LEU A 203 3.08 -3.43 10.12
N ALA A 204 3.54 -3.90 8.99
CA ALA A 204 3.53 -3.16 7.74
C ALA A 204 2.20 -3.39 7.03
N ALA A 205 1.50 -2.32 6.68
CA ALA A 205 0.16 -2.34 6.11
C ALA A 205 0.17 -2.73 4.61
N ASN A 206 0.78 -3.86 4.27
CA ASN A 206 0.97 -4.30 2.89
C ASN A 206 -0.35 -4.59 2.15
N ILE A 207 -1.43 -4.88 2.87
CA ILE A 207 -2.78 -5.00 2.30
C ILE A 207 -3.23 -3.63 1.78
N ASN A 208 -3.04 -2.59 2.58
CA ASN A 208 -3.33 -1.22 2.20
C ASN A 208 -2.46 -0.77 1.02
N TRP A 209 -1.16 -1.10 1.02
CA TRP A 209 -0.29 -0.79 -0.13
C TRP A 209 -0.84 -1.37 -1.43
N ASN A 210 -1.29 -2.62 -1.41
CA ASN A 210 -1.86 -3.27 -2.59
C ASN A 210 -3.21 -2.66 -3.00
N ALA A 211 -4.05 -2.28 -2.04
CA ALA A 211 -5.34 -1.64 -2.30
C ALA A 211 -5.20 -0.28 -3.01
N TYR A 212 -4.16 0.49 -2.66
CA TYR A 212 -3.86 1.78 -3.28
C TYR A 212 -2.97 1.70 -4.52
N ASN A 213 -2.36 0.54 -4.78
CA ASN A 213 -1.46 0.36 -5.91
C ASN A 213 -2.24 0.35 -7.23
N ASN A 214 -2.07 1.39 -8.04
CA ASN A 214 -2.73 1.50 -9.34
C ASN A 214 -1.89 0.94 -10.51
N PHE A 215 -0.76 0.31 -10.23
CA PHE A 215 0.03 -0.33 -11.26
C PHE A 215 -0.78 -1.41 -11.96
N GLY A 216 -0.79 -1.36 -13.28
CA GLY A 216 -1.64 -2.21 -14.08
C GLY A 216 -3.00 -1.60 -14.43
N GLY A 217 -3.27 -0.34 -14.03
CA GLY A 217 -4.51 0.37 -14.30
C GLY A 217 -5.66 -0.02 -13.37
N ARG A 218 -5.36 -0.73 -12.29
CA ARG A 218 -6.35 -1.20 -11.32
C ARG A 218 -5.85 -1.05 -9.88
N SER A 219 -6.72 -0.55 -9.03
CA SER A 219 -6.57 -0.52 -7.57
C SER A 219 -7.94 -0.68 -6.94
N ASN A 220 -8.03 -0.56 -5.62
CA ASN A 220 -9.34 -0.47 -4.97
C ASN A 220 -10.12 0.81 -5.34
N TYR A 221 -9.47 1.79 -5.92
CA TYR A 221 -10.05 3.10 -6.29
C TYR A 221 -10.16 3.30 -7.80
N ILE A 222 -9.45 2.51 -8.60
CA ILE A 222 -9.43 2.64 -10.05
C ILE A 222 -9.75 1.30 -10.66
N HIS A 223 -10.81 1.28 -11.46
CA HIS A 223 -11.21 0.11 -12.22
C HIS A 223 -11.37 0.47 -13.70
N ALA A 224 -10.91 -0.42 -14.56
CA ALA A 224 -11.17 -0.34 -15.97
C ALA A 224 -12.47 -1.05 -16.36
N ASP A 225 -12.85 -2.08 -15.60
CA ASP A 225 -13.99 -2.94 -15.94
C ASP A 225 -15.32 -2.23 -15.69
N GLY A 226 -16.21 -2.27 -16.67
CA GLY A 226 -17.57 -1.77 -16.58
C GLY A 226 -17.75 -0.26 -16.64
N PHE A 227 -16.70 0.52 -16.33
CA PHE A 227 -16.78 1.98 -16.31
C PHE A 227 -16.01 2.68 -17.40
N VAL A 228 -14.86 2.12 -17.80
CA VAL A 228 -14.00 2.69 -18.81
C VAL A 228 -13.54 1.58 -19.76
N PRO A 229 -14.38 1.24 -20.76
CA PRO A 229 -14.04 0.19 -21.72
C PRO A 229 -12.85 0.58 -22.61
N THR A 230 -12.38 1.82 -22.50
CA THR A 230 -11.26 2.35 -23.30
C THR A 230 -10.20 2.96 -22.39
N PRO A 231 -8.91 2.91 -22.79
CA PRO A 231 -7.84 3.58 -22.06
C PRO A 231 -8.06 5.10 -21.94
N THR A 232 -7.50 5.69 -20.90
CA THR A 232 -7.49 7.14 -20.71
C THR A 232 -6.57 7.80 -21.74
N VAL A 233 -7.07 8.80 -22.46
CA VAL A 233 -6.31 9.48 -23.54
C VAL A 233 -5.27 10.48 -23.00
N ASN A 234 -5.44 10.95 -21.78
CA ASN A 234 -4.55 11.95 -21.19
C ASN A 234 -4.13 11.52 -19.79
N ALA A 235 -2.82 11.44 -19.56
CA ALA A 235 -2.25 11.07 -18.27
C ALA A 235 -2.75 11.94 -17.08
N ARG A 236 -3.14 13.20 -17.34
CA ARG A 236 -3.79 14.06 -16.33
C ARG A 236 -5.17 13.55 -15.91
N TYR A 237 -5.83 12.77 -16.75
CA TYR A 237 -7.12 12.16 -16.39
C TYR A 237 -6.97 10.95 -15.49
N GLU A 238 -5.80 10.33 -15.43
CA GLU A 238 -5.53 9.29 -14.43
C GLU A 238 -5.72 9.85 -13.01
N LEU A 239 -5.22 11.06 -12.73
CA LEU A 239 -5.47 11.72 -11.45
C LEU A 239 -6.96 11.99 -11.20
N LYS A 240 -7.74 12.24 -12.25
CA LYS A 240 -9.19 12.44 -12.13
C LYS A 240 -9.95 11.14 -11.83
N ARG A 241 -9.39 9.97 -12.12
CA ARG A 241 -10.00 8.69 -11.75
C ARG A 241 -10.20 8.58 -10.25
N TYR A 242 -9.33 9.18 -9.44
CA TYR A 242 -9.48 9.28 -7.99
C TYR A 242 -10.56 10.23 -7.52
N THR A 243 -11.06 11.12 -8.38
CA THR A 243 -12.03 12.14 -8.01
C THR A 243 -13.29 12.11 -8.86
N ASP A 244 -13.29 11.43 -9.99
CA ASP A 244 -14.45 11.28 -10.85
C ASP A 244 -15.24 10.03 -10.45
N LYS A 245 -16.47 10.23 -9.94
CA LYS A 245 -17.38 9.16 -9.49
C LYS A 245 -17.61 8.06 -10.54
N ARG A 246 -17.44 8.35 -11.82
CA ARG A 246 -17.56 7.36 -12.91
C ARG A 246 -16.43 6.34 -12.90
N HIS A 247 -15.33 6.63 -12.22
CA HIS A 247 -14.14 5.79 -12.15
C HIS A 247 -13.87 5.27 -10.74
N LEU A 248 -14.64 5.72 -9.76
CA LEU A 248 -14.55 5.28 -8.38
C LEU A 248 -15.62 4.22 -8.11
N LEU A 249 -15.21 3.08 -7.62
CA LEU A 249 -16.09 1.97 -7.31
C LEU A 249 -16.47 1.88 -5.83
N PHE A 250 -16.44 2.96 -5.08
CA PHE A 250 -16.92 2.92 -3.68
C PHE A 250 -18.32 2.37 -3.53
N SER A 251 -19.13 2.50 -4.59
CA SER A 251 -20.52 2.08 -4.60
C SER A 251 -20.73 0.61 -4.97
N GLU A 252 -19.70 -0.06 -5.44
CA GLU A 252 -19.85 -1.45 -5.83
C GLU A 252 -19.75 -2.35 -4.60
N PRO A 253 -20.70 -3.27 -4.40
CA PRO A 253 -20.66 -4.20 -3.28
C PRO A 253 -19.49 -5.19 -3.38
N ASP A 254 -19.03 -5.45 -4.58
CA ASP A 254 -17.98 -6.40 -4.89
C ASP A 254 -16.90 -5.77 -5.76
N TYR A 255 -15.68 -5.62 -5.20
CA TYR A 255 -14.54 -5.22 -5.98
C TYR A 255 -13.89 -6.42 -6.69
N PRO A 256 -13.38 -6.22 -7.91
CA PRO A 256 -12.58 -7.24 -8.56
C PRO A 256 -11.31 -7.57 -7.76
N PRO A 257 -10.80 -8.81 -7.84
CA PRO A 257 -9.61 -9.21 -7.12
C PRO A 257 -8.38 -8.38 -7.47
N LEU A 258 -7.51 -8.17 -6.47
CA LEU A 258 -6.20 -7.52 -6.61
C LEU A 258 -5.10 -8.50 -6.22
N SER A 259 -4.15 -8.73 -7.13
CA SER A 259 -2.97 -9.53 -6.83
C SER A 259 -1.86 -8.69 -6.21
N PHE A 260 -1.09 -9.31 -5.31
CA PHE A 260 0.20 -8.79 -4.85
C PHE A 260 1.33 -9.01 -5.86
N ASP A 261 1.16 -9.88 -6.87
CA ASP A 261 2.17 -10.21 -7.89
C ASP A 261 2.29 -9.12 -8.95
N ARG A 262 2.72 -7.93 -8.53
CA ARG A 262 2.92 -6.75 -9.38
C ARG A 262 3.84 -5.73 -8.71
N PRO A 263 4.54 -4.87 -9.48
CA PRO A 263 5.29 -3.74 -8.93
C PRO A 263 4.42 -2.78 -8.10
N GLU A 264 5.05 -2.09 -7.15
CA GLU A 264 4.40 -1.08 -6.28
C GLU A 264 5.13 0.27 -6.34
N PRO A 265 5.00 1.03 -7.44
CA PRO A 265 5.67 2.32 -7.58
C PRO A 265 5.32 3.34 -6.49
N LEU A 266 4.15 3.19 -5.84
CA LEU A 266 3.75 4.05 -4.73
C LEU A 266 4.65 3.93 -3.49
N ASN A 267 5.40 2.84 -3.36
CA ASN A 267 6.32 2.59 -2.26
C ASN A 267 7.76 3.04 -2.56
N PHE A 268 7.98 3.67 -3.71
CA PHE A 268 9.28 4.20 -4.10
C PHE A 268 9.78 5.27 -3.12
N ILE A 269 11.05 5.16 -2.75
CA ILE A 269 11.78 6.17 -1.96
C ILE A 269 13.01 6.57 -2.76
N PRO A 270 13.23 7.87 -3.03
CA PRO A 270 14.41 8.36 -3.72
C PRO A 270 15.72 7.93 -3.05
N GLU A 271 16.78 7.77 -3.85
CA GLU A 271 18.08 7.25 -3.38
C GLU A 271 18.64 8.03 -2.20
N ASN A 272 18.51 9.35 -2.25
CA ASN A 272 19.17 10.27 -1.31
C ASN A 272 18.23 10.77 -0.19
N ASP A 273 16.97 10.35 -0.17
CA ASP A 273 16.04 10.78 0.87
C ASP A 273 16.41 10.21 2.24
N HIS A 274 16.24 11.02 3.26
CA HIS A 274 16.39 10.67 4.67
C HIS A 274 15.03 10.53 5.33
N ILE A 275 14.99 9.87 6.47
CA ILE A 275 13.73 9.65 7.22
C ILE A 275 13.06 10.97 7.67
N THR A 276 13.86 12.03 7.83
CA THR A 276 13.42 13.38 8.20
C THR A 276 13.07 14.26 7.01
N ASP A 277 13.22 13.78 5.79
CA ASP A 277 12.82 14.52 4.60
C ASP A 277 11.32 14.41 4.36
N PRO A 278 10.66 15.45 3.85
CA PRO A 278 9.30 15.34 3.40
C PRO A 278 9.25 14.43 2.17
N ILE A 279 8.38 13.44 2.21
CA ILE A 279 8.18 12.53 1.08
C ILE A 279 7.07 13.10 0.22
N GLU A 280 7.42 13.49 -1.00
CA GLU A 280 6.45 13.99 -1.97
C GLU A 280 5.63 12.84 -2.56
N GLY A 281 4.41 13.17 -2.93
CA GLY A 281 3.50 12.25 -3.60
C GLY A 281 2.29 11.87 -2.76
N ARG A 282 1.18 11.71 -3.46
CA ARG A 282 -0.13 11.44 -2.86
C ARG A 282 -0.11 10.15 -2.03
N SER A 283 0.49 9.10 -2.57
CA SER A 283 0.46 7.77 -1.97
C SER A 283 1.51 7.59 -0.89
N ALA A 284 2.69 8.19 -1.03
CA ALA A 284 3.81 8.01 -0.11
C ALA A 284 3.53 8.45 1.35
N CYS A 285 2.56 9.32 1.56
CA CYS A 285 2.19 9.81 2.88
C CYS A 285 1.43 8.79 3.76
N HIS A 286 0.98 7.67 3.20
CA HIS A 286 0.16 6.68 3.92
C HIS A 286 0.47 5.22 3.59
N VAL A 287 1.62 4.95 2.97
CA VAL A 287 2.09 3.59 2.65
C VAL A 287 3.52 3.39 3.18
N ALA A 288 4.29 2.44 2.65
CA ALA A 288 5.60 2.07 3.17
C ALA A 288 6.54 3.24 3.54
N PRO A 289 6.64 4.33 2.74
CA PRO A 289 7.46 5.48 3.14
C PRO A 289 7.01 6.16 4.44
N ALA A 290 5.70 6.21 4.73
CA ALA A 290 5.19 6.75 5.99
C ALA A 290 5.47 5.80 7.16
N GLU A 291 5.36 4.50 6.94
CA GLU A 291 5.63 3.47 7.96
C GLU A 291 7.12 3.34 8.30
N TRP A 292 8.02 3.65 7.37
CA TRP A 292 9.45 3.77 7.64
C TRP A 292 9.73 4.73 8.81
N ARG A 293 8.94 5.80 8.95
CA ARG A 293 9.09 6.76 10.07
C ARG A 293 8.81 6.14 11.42
N THR A 294 7.86 5.20 11.50
CA THR A 294 7.58 4.47 12.74
C THR A 294 8.73 3.55 13.11
N VAL A 295 9.20 2.72 12.19
CA VAL A 295 10.30 1.78 12.48
C VAL A 295 11.63 2.50 12.71
N GLY A 296 11.88 3.60 11.98
CA GLY A 296 13.05 4.41 12.22
C GLY A 296 13.02 5.14 13.57
N TRP A 297 11.86 5.66 13.97
CA TRP A 297 11.69 6.25 15.30
C TRP A 297 11.96 5.23 16.40
N LEU A 298 11.46 4.00 16.30
CA LEU A 298 11.76 2.92 17.26
C LEU A 298 13.27 2.71 17.40
N GLU A 299 14.02 2.70 16.31
CA GLU A 299 15.48 2.54 16.36
C GLU A 299 16.19 3.74 16.98
N ARG A 300 15.76 4.97 16.65
CA ARG A 300 16.30 6.19 17.28
C ARG A 300 16.16 6.17 18.79
N GLU A 301 15.00 5.74 19.26
CA GLU A 301 14.71 5.67 20.70
C GLU A 301 15.26 4.39 21.37
N GLY A 302 15.91 3.51 20.62
CA GLY A 302 16.55 2.30 21.14
C GLY A 302 15.63 1.12 21.40
N TYR A 303 14.43 1.10 20.83
CA TYR A 303 13.51 -0.02 20.93
C TYR A 303 13.80 -1.11 19.91
N ALA A 304 13.93 -2.34 20.40
CA ALA A 304 13.96 -3.51 19.51
C ALA A 304 12.55 -3.87 19.08
N TYR A 305 12.41 -4.25 17.81
CA TYR A 305 11.14 -4.69 17.23
C TYR A 305 11.34 -5.78 16.21
N ASP A 306 10.29 -6.55 15.98
CA ASP A 306 10.13 -7.47 14.87
C ASP A 306 9.07 -6.94 13.90
N LEU A 307 9.37 -6.91 12.60
CA LEU A 307 8.46 -6.40 11.57
C LEU A 307 7.78 -7.58 10.86
N TYR A 308 6.47 -7.48 10.69
CA TYR A 308 5.66 -8.40 9.93
C TYR A 308 4.80 -7.65 8.90
N ALA A 309 4.42 -8.32 7.84
CA ALA A 309 3.35 -7.88 6.98
C ALA A 309 1.97 -8.20 7.60
N GLU A 310 0.95 -7.39 7.35
CA GLU A 310 -0.43 -7.71 7.77
C GLU A 310 -0.90 -9.07 7.25
N THR A 311 -0.51 -9.44 6.02
CA THR A 311 -0.77 -10.77 5.46
C THR A 311 -0.18 -11.91 6.30
N GLN A 312 0.88 -11.67 7.05
CA GLN A 312 1.47 -12.66 7.97
C GLN A 312 0.68 -12.78 9.29
N LEU A 313 -0.05 -11.74 9.70
CA LEU A 313 -1.05 -11.86 10.77
C LEU A 313 -2.25 -12.68 10.29
N ASP A 314 -2.74 -12.45 9.08
CA ASP A 314 -3.84 -13.23 8.51
C ASP A 314 -3.48 -14.70 8.39
N SER A 315 -2.34 -15.02 7.78
CA SER A 315 -1.89 -16.41 7.58
C SER A 315 -1.54 -17.15 8.89
N GLY A 316 -1.23 -16.42 9.96
CA GLY A 316 -0.86 -16.98 11.26
C GLY A 316 0.63 -17.15 11.46
N VAL A 317 1.46 -16.61 10.58
CA VAL A 317 2.91 -16.55 10.76
C VAL A 317 3.27 -15.66 11.95
N LEU A 318 2.55 -14.55 12.14
CA LEU A 318 2.64 -13.76 13.37
C LEU A 318 1.76 -14.39 14.45
N GLU A 319 2.39 -14.88 15.50
CA GLU A 319 1.76 -15.37 16.74
C GLU A 319 1.80 -14.27 17.81
N LEU A 320 0.66 -13.59 18.04
CA LEU A 320 0.57 -12.42 18.93
C LEU A 320 1.00 -12.72 20.37
N ASP A 321 0.75 -13.94 20.86
CA ASP A 321 1.07 -14.34 22.24
C ASP A 321 2.58 -14.35 22.56
N GLN A 322 3.42 -14.27 21.54
CA GLN A 322 4.87 -14.18 21.70
C GLN A 322 5.35 -12.74 21.93
N TYR A 323 4.45 -11.76 21.85
CA TYR A 323 4.76 -10.34 21.99
C TYR A 323 4.02 -9.70 23.15
N LYS A 324 4.61 -8.65 23.74
CA LYS A 324 3.94 -7.80 24.71
C LYS A 324 3.13 -6.69 24.05
N VAL A 325 3.67 -6.12 22.95
CA VAL A 325 3.11 -4.95 22.28
C VAL A 325 3.01 -5.21 20.78
N LEU A 326 1.86 -4.88 20.21
CA LEU A 326 1.68 -4.75 18.76
C LEU A 326 1.54 -3.28 18.39
N ILE A 327 2.30 -2.83 17.39
CA ILE A 327 2.17 -1.51 16.79
C ILE A 327 1.60 -1.66 15.38
N ILE A 328 0.51 -0.97 15.09
CA ILE A 328 -0.01 -0.75 13.74
C ILE A 328 0.03 0.74 13.46
N SER A 329 0.46 1.14 12.26
CA SER A 329 0.74 2.56 12.00
C SER A 329 0.33 3.02 10.61
N ALA A 330 0.34 4.33 10.41
CA ALA A 330 -0.03 5.02 9.19
C ALA A 330 -1.48 4.75 8.76
N HIS A 331 -1.72 3.82 7.84
CA HIS A 331 -3.04 3.64 7.25
C HIS A 331 -3.40 2.16 7.07
N PRO A 332 -3.74 1.44 8.12
CA PRO A 332 -4.17 0.03 8.04
C PRO A 332 -5.68 -0.09 7.74
N GLU A 333 -6.14 0.45 6.58
CA GLU A 333 -7.56 0.61 6.26
C GLU A 333 -8.27 -0.72 6.00
N TYR A 334 -7.56 -1.67 5.37
CA TYR A 334 -8.15 -2.91 4.85
C TYR A 334 -7.71 -4.10 5.68
N TRP A 335 -8.66 -4.71 6.39
CA TRP A 335 -8.37 -5.85 7.28
C TRP A 335 -9.31 -7.01 7.04
N SER A 336 -8.80 -8.25 7.16
CA SER A 336 -9.70 -9.41 7.20
C SER A 336 -10.40 -9.52 8.56
N ALA A 337 -11.60 -10.09 8.56
CA ALA A 337 -12.32 -10.39 9.80
C ALA A 337 -11.47 -11.27 10.74
N LYS A 338 -10.71 -12.22 10.17
CA LYS A 338 -9.81 -13.10 10.91
C LYS A 338 -8.73 -12.32 11.67
N MET A 339 -8.09 -11.34 11.02
CA MET A 339 -7.09 -10.48 11.67
C MET A 339 -7.71 -9.67 12.80
N TYR A 340 -8.86 -9.05 12.55
CA TYR A 340 -9.57 -8.24 13.53
C TYR A 340 -9.92 -9.04 14.79
N TYR A 341 -10.57 -10.20 14.63
CA TYR A 341 -11.00 -10.99 15.79
C TYR A 341 -9.83 -11.62 16.55
N ARG A 342 -8.75 -12.02 15.88
CA ARG A 342 -7.51 -12.47 16.53
C ARG A 342 -6.88 -11.37 17.37
N LEU A 343 -6.81 -10.16 16.83
CA LEU A 343 -6.26 -9.02 17.57
C LEU A 343 -7.16 -8.66 18.75
N LYS A 344 -8.48 -8.64 18.55
CA LYS A 344 -9.44 -8.35 19.62
C LYS A 344 -9.37 -9.39 20.73
N GLU A 345 -9.34 -10.67 20.43
CA GLU A 345 -9.16 -11.75 21.40
C GLU A 345 -7.85 -11.57 22.19
N TRP A 346 -6.74 -11.27 21.48
CA TRP A 346 -5.45 -11.06 22.11
C TRP A 346 -5.47 -9.89 23.11
N VAL A 347 -6.09 -8.77 22.75
CA VAL A 347 -6.19 -7.59 23.63
C VAL A 347 -7.18 -7.85 24.78
N PHE A 348 -8.39 -8.34 24.49
CA PHE A 348 -9.48 -8.39 25.46
C PHE A 348 -9.46 -9.62 26.37
N GLU A 349 -8.86 -10.72 25.94
CA GLU A 349 -8.87 -11.98 26.69
C GLU A 349 -7.48 -12.38 27.19
N ARG A 350 -6.41 -12.00 26.48
CA ARG A 350 -5.04 -12.42 26.80
C ARG A 350 -4.14 -11.30 27.32
N GLY A 351 -4.69 -10.09 27.49
CA GLY A 351 -3.96 -8.97 28.07
C GLY A 351 -2.93 -8.32 27.14
N GLY A 352 -3.06 -8.51 25.81
CA GLY A 352 -2.20 -7.91 24.81
C GLY A 352 -2.27 -6.38 24.79
N LYS A 353 -1.21 -5.72 24.35
CA LYS A 353 -1.09 -4.27 24.34
C LYS A 353 -0.98 -3.74 22.95
N LEU A 354 -1.94 -2.91 22.54
CA LEU A 354 -2.04 -2.36 21.18
C LEU A 354 -1.70 -0.88 21.16
N MET A 355 -0.77 -0.49 20.29
CA MET A 355 -0.54 0.89 19.88
C MET A 355 -1.03 1.08 18.44
N TYR A 356 -2.12 1.80 18.27
CA TYR A 356 -2.64 2.22 16.98
C TYR A 356 -2.16 3.64 16.67
N LEU A 357 -1.08 3.73 15.89
CA LEU A 357 -0.41 4.97 15.48
C LEU A 357 -0.78 5.34 14.04
N GLY A 358 -2.07 5.36 13.75
CA GLY A 358 -2.61 5.56 12.41
C GLY A 358 -3.99 6.19 12.40
N GLY A 359 -4.58 6.28 11.22
CA GLY A 359 -5.95 6.76 11.00
C GLY A 359 -6.68 5.94 9.95
N ASN A 360 -8.02 5.99 9.99
CA ASN A 360 -8.93 5.21 9.15
C ASN A 360 -8.57 3.72 9.13
N GLY A 361 -8.16 3.19 10.29
CA GLY A 361 -7.75 1.79 10.39
C GLY A 361 -8.93 0.84 10.53
N LEU A 362 -8.77 -0.40 10.01
CA LEU A 362 -9.73 -1.51 10.12
C LEU A 362 -11.12 -1.16 9.57
N ASN A 363 -11.20 -0.18 8.70
CA ASN A 363 -12.46 0.39 8.23
C ASN A 363 -13.18 -0.48 7.18
N CYS A 364 -12.43 -1.29 6.43
CA CYS A 364 -12.99 -2.05 5.31
C CYS A 364 -12.54 -3.51 5.35
N GLU A 365 -13.49 -4.44 5.11
CA GLU A 365 -13.16 -5.87 5.06
C GLU A 365 -12.43 -6.24 3.78
N VAL A 366 -11.39 -7.06 3.91
CA VAL A 366 -10.74 -7.77 2.81
C VAL A 366 -10.85 -9.27 3.00
N GLU A 367 -11.04 -9.99 1.90
CA GLU A 367 -11.01 -11.45 1.85
C GLU A 367 -9.83 -11.90 0.99
N PHE A 368 -9.07 -12.87 1.49
CA PHE A 368 -8.02 -13.51 0.71
C PHE A 368 -8.61 -14.69 -0.07
N LEU A 369 -8.51 -14.64 -1.40
CA LEU A 369 -8.95 -15.71 -2.29
C LEU A 369 -7.89 -16.82 -2.39
N ASP A 370 -6.64 -16.43 -2.28
CA ASP A 370 -5.47 -17.27 -2.12
C ASP A 370 -4.37 -16.49 -1.37
N GLU A 371 -3.20 -17.06 -1.20
CA GLU A 371 -2.08 -16.46 -0.45
C GLU A 371 -1.65 -15.08 -0.99
N TYR A 372 -1.92 -14.80 -2.27
CA TYR A 372 -1.41 -13.61 -2.96
C TYR A 372 -2.48 -12.80 -3.69
N THR A 373 -3.75 -13.12 -3.47
CA THR A 373 -4.86 -12.44 -4.13
C THR A 373 -5.91 -12.06 -3.10
N MET A 374 -6.24 -10.78 -3.06
CA MET A 374 -7.25 -10.25 -2.16
C MET A 374 -8.44 -9.68 -2.92
N LYS A 375 -9.61 -9.67 -2.26
CA LYS A 375 -10.82 -8.99 -2.71
C LYS A 375 -11.33 -8.11 -1.59
N VAL A 376 -11.58 -6.84 -1.90
CA VAL A 376 -12.15 -5.90 -0.94
C VAL A 376 -13.66 -6.03 -0.95
N LYS A 377 -14.25 -6.19 0.22
CA LYS A 377 -15.71 -6.22 0.43
C LYS A 377 -16.17 -4.86 0.90
N ASN A 378 -16.65 -4.05 -0.01
CA ASN A 378 -17.03 -2.70 0.35
C ASN A 378 -18.37 -2.60 1.06
N GLY A 379 -19.32 -3.45 0.79
CA GLY A 379 -20.66 -3.46 1.42
C GLY A 379 -21.46 -2.16 1.30
N ASP A 380 -20.81 -1.07 0.88
CA ASP A 380 -21.38 0.27 0.79
C ASP A 380 -22.07 0.45 -0.57
N GLN A 381 -23.36 0.29 -0.58
CA GLN A 381 -24.19 0.41 -1.78
C GLN A 381 -24.36 1.86 -2.26
N GLY A 382 -23.31 2.68 -2.26
CA GLY A 382 -23.30 3.91 -3.03
C GLY A 382 -23.46 5.22 -2.28
N GLY A 383 -23.18 5.27 -0.99
CA GLY A 383 -23.41 6.47 -0.20
C GLY A 383 -22.25 7.03 0.61
N GLY A 384 -21.10 6.34 0.67
CA GLY A 384 -20.00 6.75 1.54
C GLY A 384 -20.38 6.79 3.03
N PHE A 385 -19.58 7.43 3.86
CA PHE A 385 -19.82 7.55 5.30
C PHE A 385 -21.19 8.17 5.64
N SER A 386 -21.66 9.14 4.84
CA SER A 386 -22.98 9.75 5.07
C SER A 386 -24.14 8.75 4.91
N HIS A 387 -23.98 7.73 4.09
CA HIS A 387 -24.94 6.64 3.97
C HIS A 387 -24.86 5.70 5.18
N LEU A 388 -23.65 5.31 5.58
CA LEU A 388 -23.42 4.48 6.75
C LEU A 388 -24.06 5.08 8.00
N GLN A 389 -23.84 6.36 8.25
CA GLN A 389 -24.45 7.07 9.37
C GLN A 389 -25.99 7.05 9.35
N LYS A 390 -26.62 7.17 8.16
CA LYS A 390 -28.09 7.11 8.02
C LYS A 390 -28.67 5.77 8.41
N ILE A 391 -27.92 4.68 8.24
CA ILE A 391 -28.35 3.33 8.60
C ILE A 391 -27.82 2.89 9.98
N GLY A 392 -27.20 3.81 10.72
CA GLY A 392 -26.69 3.56 12.08
C GLY A 392 -25.41 2.74 12.10
N LYS A 393 -24.62 2.80 11.05
CA LYS A 393 -23.31 2.13 10.92
C LYS A 393 -22.17 3.16 11.00
N GLU A 394 -21.01 2.72 11.49
CA GLU A 394 -19.86 3.58 11.71
C GLU A 394 -18.80 3.42 10.63
N SER A 395 -18.69 2.23 10.04
CA SER A 395 -17.70 1.90 9.01
C SER A 395 -18.18 0.83 8.06
N ARG A 396 -17.42 0.57 6.99
CA ARG A 396 -17.68 -0.56 6.09
C ARG A 396 -17.47 -1.89 6.79
N PHE A 397 -16.52 -1.97 7.71
CA PHE A 397 -16.30 -3.15 8.52
C PHE A 397 -17.49 -3.43 9.45
N ASP A 398 -18.11 -2.38 10.01
CA ASP A 398 -19.31 -2.47 10.84
C ASP A 398 -20.54 -2.95 10.04
N LEU A 399 -20.58 -2.78 8.73
CA LEU A 399 -21.66 -3.35 7.91
C LEU A 399 -21.73 -4.87 7.97
N CYS A 400 -20.58 -5.52 8.01
CA CYS A 400 -20.45 -6.97 7.97
C CYS A 400 -20.23 -7.59 9.35
N HIS A 401 -19.67 -6.83 10.29
CA HIS A 401 -19.19 -7.30 11.58
C HIS A 401 -19.63 -6.37 12.73
N GLU A 402 -18.68 -5.62 13.27
CA GLU A 402 -18.90 -4.64 14.34
C GLU A 402 -17.97 -3.45 14.16
N SER A 403 -18.29 -2.31 14.79
CA SER A 403 -17.44 -1.13 14.73
C SER A 403 -16.03 -1.42 15.28
N GLU A 404 -15.02 -1.00 14.53
CA GLU A 404 -13.62 -1.04 14.95
C GLU A 404 -13.35 -0.20 16.20
N ALA A 405 -14.22 0.77 16.50
CA ALA A 405 -14.15 1.55 17.74
C ALA A 405 -14.24 0.69 19.00
N LYS A 406 -14.87 -0.50 18.93
CA LYS A 406 -14.90 -1.45 20.04
C LYS A 406 -13.51 -1.98 20.43
N LEU A 407 -12.59 -2.03 19.46
CA LEU A 407 -11.20 -2.42 19.68
C LEU A 407 -10.30 -1.20 19.85
N LEU A 408 -10.34 -0.26 18.88
CA LEU A 408 -9.42 0.88 18.81
C LEU A 408 -9.81 2.03 19.76
N GLY A 409 -11.07 2.10 20.16
CA GLY A 409 -11.61 3.25 20.89
C GLY A 409 -12.05 4.39 19.99
N VAL A 410 -11.71 4.33 18.70
CA VAL A 410 -12.00 5.36 17.70
C VAL A 410 -12.37 4.73 16.36
N THR A 411 -13.08 5.47 15.50
CA THR A 411 -13.38 5.12 14.12
C THR A 411 -13.28 6.35 13.21
N CYS A 412 -13.07 6.14 11.94
CA CYS A 412 -12.90 7.21 10.96
C CYS A 412 -14.12 8.14 10.88
N SER A 413 -13.83 9.41 10.75
CA SER A 413 -14.84 10.47 10.57
C SER A 413 -14.54 11.31 9.33
N GLU A 414 -15.58 11.58 8.52
CA GLU A 414 -15.45 12.50 7.37
C GLU A 414 -15.20 13.95 7.79
N THR A 415 -15.47 14.32 9.05
CA THR A 415 -15.31 15.69 9.53
C THR A 415 -13.84 16.06 9.66
N GLY A 416 -13.40 17.07 8.91
CA GLY A 416 -11.99 17.49 8.86
C GLY A 416 -11.08 16.63 8.01
N ILE A 417 -11.64 15.69 7.23
CA ILE A 417 -10.88 14.85 6.30
C ILE A 417 -10.06 15.70 5.32
N MET A 418 -8.87 15.23 4.94
CA MET A 418 -7.92 15.92 4.05
C MET A 418 -7.42 17.27 4.57
N THR A 419 -7.44 17.48 5.87
CA THR A 419 -6.82 18.63 6.54
C THR A 419 -5.70 18.17 7.47
N GLY A 420 -4.81 19.08 7.88
CA GLY A 420 -3.75 18.84 8.86
C GLY A 420 -3.77 19.91 9.95
N ALA A 421 -3.62 19.50 11.20
CA ALA A 421 -3.59 20.40 12.34
C ALA A 421 -2.80 19.80 13.52
N PRO A 422 -2.35 20.60 14.51
CA PRO A 422 -1.81 20.08 15.76
C PRO A 422 -2.92 19.52 16.66
N TYR A 423 -2.53 18.87 17.74
CA TYR A 423 -3.41 18.44 18.82
C TYR A 423 -3.49 19.47 19.95
N ARG A 424 -4.58 19.43 20.70
CA ARG A 424 -4.75 20.10 21.98
C ARG A 424 -4.84 19.06 23.10
N ALA A 425 -4.01 19.19 24.12
CA ALA A 425 -4.07 18.36 25.30
C ALA A 425 -5.34 18.66 26.12
N LEU A 426 -6.05 17.61 26.53
CA LEU A 426 -7.29 17.70 27.32
C LEU A 426 -7.13 17.15 28.74
N LYS A 427 -6.19 16.22 28.95
CA LYS A 427 -5.86 15.59 30.23
C LYS A 427 -4.34 15.50 30.39
N ALA A 428 -3.66 16.63 30.48
CA ALA A 428 -2.20 16.70 30.52
C ALA A 428 -1.57 16.12 31.81
N ASP A 429 -2.36 15.89 32.85
CA ASP A 429 -1.96 15.17 34.06
C ASP A 429 -1.93 13.64 33.90
N HIS A 430 -2.48 13.12 32.81
CA HIS A 430 -2.42 11.70 32.50
C HIS A 430 -0.97 11.26 32.23
N TRP A 431 -0.59 10.06 32.69
CA TRP A 431 0.77 9.51 32.58
C TRP A 431 1.33 9.51 31.15
N VAL A 432 0.48 9.45 30.14
CA VAL A 432 0.84 9.54 28.72
C VAL A 432 1.64 10.81 28.42
N PHE A 433 1.33 11.92 29.08
CA PHE A 433 2.00 13.21 28.88
C PHE A 433 3.18 13.45 29.86
N ALA A 434 3.57 12.45 30.64
CA ALA A 434 4.66 12.59 31.60
C ALA A 434 5.95 13.09 30.92
N GLY A 435 6.57 14.14 31.49
CA GLY A 435 7.82 14.71 30.98
C GLY A 435 7.70 15.55 29.69
N THR A 436 6.51 15.81 29.17
CA THR A 436 6.28 16.72 28.01
C THR A 436 6.25 18.18 28.45
N GLY A 437 5.91 18.48 29.71
CA GLY A 437 5.67 19.83 30.21
C GLY A 437 4.34 20.47 29.78
N LEU A 438 3.52 19.75 29.02
CA LEU A 438 2.21 20.19 28.56
C LEU A 438 1.22 20.35 29.72
N LYS A 439 0.29 21.28 29.56
CA LYS A 439 -0.86 21.53 30.43
C LYS A 439 -2.14 21.37 29.63
N ASP A 440 -3.27 21.25 30.33
CA ASP A 440 -4.58 21.24 29.67
C ASP A 440 -4.78 22.49 28.83
N GLY A 441 -5.16 22.31 27.58
CA GLY A 441 -5.32 23.35 26.59
C GLY A 441 -4.08 23.65 25.73
N ASP A 442 -2.89 23.18 26.11
CA ASP A 442 -1.68 23.39 25.32
C ASP A 442 -1.73 22.63 23.99
N ILE A 443 -1.04 23.20 22.99
CA ILE A 443 -0.98 22.67 21.63
C ILE A 443 0.34 21.95 21.45
N PHE A 444 0.32 20.81 20.74
CA PHE A 444 1.50 20.00 20.40
C PHE A 444 1.30 19.24 19.08
N GLY A 445 2.37 18.71 18.51
CA GLY A 445 2.32 18.00 17.23
C GLY A 445 2.21 18.96 16.03
N GLU A 446 2.79 20.16 16.14
CA GLU A 446 2.83 21.15 15.06
C GLU A 446 3.86 20.76 13.98
N ASN A 447 4.94 20.08 14.37
CA ASN A 447 5.98 19.61 13.45
C ASN A 447 5.61 18.29 12.82
N CYS A 448 5.38 18.28 11.51
CA CYS A 448 4.96 17.07 10.79
C CYS A 448 5.48 17.10 9.36
N LEU A 449 6.02 15.96 8.92
CA LEU A 449 6.57 15.77 7.57
C LEU A 449 5.52 15.34 6.54
N HIS A 450 4.24 15.35 6.90
CA HIS A 450 3.16 14.90 6.03
C HIS A 450 2.82 15.98 4.99
N MET A 451 3.18 15.74 3.71
CA MET A 451 3.08 16.75 2.66
C MET A 451 1.69 16.88 2.04
N ARG A 452 0.88 15.80 2.05
CA ARG A 452 -0.47 15.85 1.46
C ARG A 452 -1.44 16.70 2.26
N CYS A 453 -1.33 16.65 3.58
CA CYS A 453 -2.16 17.44 4.50
C CYS A 453 -1.22 18.10 5.52
N PRO A 454 -0.53 19.19 5.12
CA PRO A 454 0.39 19.89 6.02
C PRO A 454 -0.38 20.60 7.14
N GLY A 455 0.27 20.81 8.28
CA GLY A 455 -0.29 21.60 9.39
C GLY A 455 -0.20 20.94 10.76
N GLY A 456 0.19 19.66 10.85
CA GLY A 456 0.39 19.00 12.13
C GLY A 456 0.14 17.49 12.11
N ALA A 457 0.23 16.90 13.28
CA ALA A 457 0.19 15.45 13.47
C ALA A 457 -1.23 14.85 13.44
N SER A 458 -2.28 15.69 13.48
CA SER A 458 -3.68 15.28 13.29
C SER A 458 -4.08 15.57 11.85
N GLY A 459 -4.26 14.56 11.01
CA GLY A 459 -4.61 14.86 9.63
C GLY A 459 -4.67 13.69 8.68
N HIS A 460 -4.93 14.04 7.43
CA HIS A 460 -5.24 13.21 6.30
C HIS A 460 -6.64 12.60 6.47
N GLU A 461 -6.74 11.47 7.13
CA GLU A 461 -7.97 10.89 7.65
C GLU A 461 -7.84 10.76 9.15
N THR A 462 -8.91 11.06 9.88
CA THR A 462 -8.89 11.18 11.34
C THR A 462 -10.03 10.41 11.95
N ASP A 463 -9.74 9.78 13.09
CA ASP A 463 -10.67 8.92 13.82
C ASP A 463 -11.11 9.60 15.12
N LYS A 464 -12.34 9.30 15.54
CA LYS A 464 -12.97 9.84 16.75
C LYS A 464 -13.64 8.76 17.58
N MET A 465 -13.82 9.05 18.84
CA MET A 465 -14.69 8.26 19.73
C MET A 465 -16.14 8.30 19.23
N THR A 466 -16.83 7.18 19.42
CA THR A 466 -18.24 7.01 19.07
C THR A 466 -18.98 6.31 20.20
N VAL A 467 -20.27 6.03 19.95
CA VAL A 467 -21.08 5.25 20.89
C VAL A 467 -20.60 3.81 21.06
N SER A 468 -19.80 3.31 20.10
CA SER A 468 -19.22 1.96 20.14
C SER A 468 -17.89 1.91 20.90
N SER A 469 -17.30 3.05 21.24
CA SER A 469 -16.06 3.09 22.03
C SER A 469 -16.26 2.46 23.40
N PRO A 470 -15.28 1.73 23.96
CA PRO A 470 -15.37 1.13 25.28
C PRO A 470 -15.74 2.15 26.37
N ALA A 471 -16.61 1.77 27.32
CA ALA A 471 -17.09 2.68 28.37
C ALA A 471 -15.97 3.31 29.22
N GLY A 472 -14.81 2.65 29.34
CA GLY A 472 -13.63 3.15 30.04
C GLY A 472 -12.63 3.89 29.13
N CYS A 473 -12.99 4.18 27.88
CA CYS A 473 -12.11 4.87 26.96
C CYS A 473 -11.95 6.35 27.34
N GLU A 474 -10.72 6.79 27.52
CA GLU A 474 -10.37 8.14 27.94
C GLU A 474 -9.90 8.97 26.74
N LEU A 475 -10.55 10.10 26.51
CA LEU A 475 -10.13 11.11 25.56
C LEU A 475 -9.01 11.96 26.19
N LEU A 476 -7.81 11.90 25.62
CA LEU A 476 -6.59 12.54 26.12
C LEU A 476 -6.23 13.83 25.38
N ALA A 477 -6.44 13.85 24.07
CA ALA A 477 -6.19 15.02 23.23
C ALA A 477 -7.08 14.98 21.99
N LYS A 478 -7.27 16.16 21.36
CA LYS A 478 -8.07 16.31 20.15
C LYS A 478 -7.34 17.18 19.13
N GLY A 479 -7.37 16.79 17.86
CA GLY A 479 -6.88 17.58 16.74
C GLY A 479 -7.68 18.87 16.54
N LEU A 480 -7.02 19.90 16.07
CA LEU A 480 -7.59 21.24 15.84
C LEU A 480 -8.02 21.45 14.37
N ASN A 481 -8.31 20.36 13.67
CA ASN A 481 -8.79 20.41 12.30
C ASN A 481 -10.12 21.16 12.20
N PRO A 482 -10.45 21.79 11.04
CA PRO A 482 -11.69 22.55 10.87
C PRO A 482 -12.96 21.69 11.03
N ASP A 483 -14.10 22.34 11.15
CA ASP A 483 -15.45 21.77 11.20
C ASP A 483 -15.67 20.78 12.34
N ASP A 484 -15.07 21.06 13.51
CA ASP A 484 -15.00 20.14 14.66
C ASP A 484 -14.38 18.78 14.28
N GLY A 485 -13.57 18.75 13.24
CA GLY A 485 -12.78 17.61 12.79
C GLY A 485 -11.64 17.29 13.73
N GLY A 486 -10.74 16.47 13.22
CA GLY A 486 -9.50 16.14 13.92
C GLY A 486 -9.53 14.84 14.68
N ALA A 487 -8.34 14.26 14.75
CA ALA A 487 -8.11 12.99 15.41
C ALA A 487 -8.26 13.11 16.93
N GLU A 488 -8.71 12.04 17.54
CA GLU A 488 -8.80 11.93 19.00
C GLU A 488 -7.76 10.91 19.49
N ILE A 489 -6.88 11.37 20.39
CA ILE A 489 -5.94 10.48 21.09
C ILE A 489 -6.69 9.90 22.29
N VAL A 490 -6.77 8.58 22.33
CA VAL A 490 -7.50 7.86 23.36
C VAL A 490 -6.67 6.75 24.00
N TYR A 491 -7.06 6.37 25.22
CA TYR A 491 -6.51 5.24 25.95
C TYR A 491 -7.62 4.48 26.66
N HIS A 492 -7.55 3.15 26.65
CA HIS A 492 -8.42 2.31 27.47
C HIS A 492 -7.75 1.01 27.89
N CYS A 493 -8.28 0.42 28.97
CA CYS A 493 -7.88 -0.89 29.49
C CYS A 493 -9.01 -1.90 29.36
N THR A 494 -8.65 -3.17 29.36
CA THR A 494 -9.58 -4.29 29.44
C THR A 494 -9.50 -4.99 30.81
N ASP A 495 -10.52 -5.76 31.15
CA ASP A 495 -10.54 -6.52 32.41
C ASP A 495 -9.43 -7.60 32.49
N SER A 496 -8.96 -8.06 31.34
CA SER A 496 -7.84 -9.01 31.22
C SER A 496 -6.45 -8.38 31.43
N GLY A 497 -6.38 -7.05 31.55
CA GLY A 497 -5.13 -6.30 31.61
C GLY A 497 -4.58 -5.91 30.25
N GLY A 498 -5.34 -6.08 29.17
CA GLY A 498 -5.03 -5.51 27.87
C GLY A 498 -5.13 -3.99 27.90
N GLU A 499 -4.32 -3.33 27.10
CA GLU A 499 -4.31 -1.86 27.00
C GLU A 499 -4.27 -1.44 25.53
N VAL A 500 -5.01 -0.37 25.20
CA VAL A 500 -5.04 0.20 23.86
C VAL A 500 -4.75 1.69 23.94
N PHE A 501 -3.79 2.12 23.13
CA PHE A 501 -3.51 3.53 22.87
C PHE A 501 -3.73 3.79 21.38
N ALA A 502 -4.60 4.72 21.05
CA ALA A 502 -4.90 5.08 19.67
C ALA A 502 -4.75 6.59 19.46
N VAL A 503 -4.18 6.98 18.31
CA VAL A 503 -3.93 8.39 17.97
C VAL A 503 -4.88 8.93 16.91
N GLY A 504 -5.58 8.04 16.19
CA GLY A 504 -6.62 8.38 15.23
C GLY A 504 -6.17 9.24 14.04
N SER A 505 -4.91 9.14 13.58
CA SER A 505 -4.40 10.01 12.52
C SER A 505 -3.36 9.35 11.62
N ILE A 506 -3.56 9.41 10.30
CA ILE A 506 -2.56 8.99 9.30
C ILE A 506 -1.28 9.84 9.38
N SER A 507 -1.41 11.13 9.75
CA SER A 507 -0.25 12.04 9.80
C SER A 507 0.66 11.82 11.00
N TYR A 508 0.20 11.14 12.05
CA TYR A 508 0.95 10.98 13.31
C TYR A 508 2.35 10.36 13.14
N PRO A 509 2.56 9.27 12.39
CA PRO A 509 3.90 8.72 12.16
C PRO A 509 4.87 9.71 11.54
N SER A 510 4.36 10.64 10.74
CA SER A 510 5.16 11.69 10.10
C SER A 510 5.62 12.79 11.06
N ALA A 511 5.09 12.84 12.27
CA ALA A 511 5.53 13.73 13.33
C ALA A 511 6.55 13.08 14.28
N LEU A 512 6.55 11.75 14.41
CA LEU A 512 7.46 11.01 15.29
C LEU A 512 8.95 11.41 15.19
N PRO A 513 9.50 11.59 13.98
CA PRO A 513 10.92 11.98 13.84
C PRO A 513 11.23 13.42 14.23
N VAL A 514 10.24 14.32 14.21
CA VAL A 514 10.48 15.79 14.20
C VAL A 514 9.72 16.57 15.28
N ASP A 515 8.80 15.93 16.03
CA ASP A 515 8.05 16.56 17.11
C ASP A 515 8.36 15.90 18.45
N ASP A 516 8.98 16.65 19.37
CA ASP A 516 9.44 16.12 20.66
C ASP A 516 8.29 15.68 21.57
N ALA A 517 7.16 16.39 21.54
CA ALA A 517 6.00 16.03 22.36
C ALA A 517 5.37 14.71 21.85
N ILE A 518 5.18 14.57 20.55
CA ILE A 518 4.68 13.35 19.91
C ILE A 518 5.62 12.17 20.21
N SER A 519 6.93 12.37 20.04
CA SER A 519 7.93 11.34 20.35
C SER A 519 7.87 10.92 21.82
N ARG A 520 7.82 11.89 22.76
CA ARG A 520 7.78 11.62 24.21
C ARG A 520 6.49 10.89 24.62
N ILE A 521 5.34 11.31 24.13
CA ILE A 521 4.04 10.67 24.36
C ILE A 521 4.10 9.19 23.92
N THR A 522 4.57 8.94 22.71
CA THR A 522 4.68 7.59 22.15
C THR A 522 5.65 6.72 22.96
N ALA A 523 6.79 7.29 23.36
CA ALA A 523 7.76 6.60 24.23
C ALA A 523 7.19 6.27 25.61
N ASN A 524 6.42 7.18 26.23
CA ASN A 524 5.77 6.93 27.52
C ASN A 524 4.83 5.73 27.45
N VAL A 525 4.02 5.67 26.38
CA VAL A 525 3.09 4.56 26.16
C VAL A 525 3.84 3.25 25.96
N LEU A 526 4.83 3.24 25.06
CA LEU A 526 5.59 2.02 24.77
C LEU A 526 6.35 1.51 26.00
N ASN A 527 6.98 2.41 26.78
CA ASN A 527 7.67 2.04 28.02
C ASN A 527 6.72 1.41 29.03
N ARG A 528 5.51 1.99 29.21
CA ARG A 528 4.50 1.40 30.11
C ARG A 528 4.03 0.03 29.62
N PHE A 529 3.84 -0.13 28.31
CA PHE A 529 3.37 -1.39 27.74
C PHE A 529 4.44 -2.50 27.80
N LEU A 530 5.69 -2.13 27.82
CA LEU A 530 6.80 -3.07 28.01
C LEU A 530 7.00 -3.51 29.48
N GLY A 531 6.54 -2.73 30.45
CA GLY A 531 6.60 -3.00 31.89
C GLY A 531 7.81 -2.42 32.53
#